data_bec1b9724803c6788e651776c6261563
#
_entry.id   bec1b9724803c6788e651776c6261563
#
_cell.length_a   1.000
_cell.length_b   1.000
_cell.length_c   1.000
_cell.angle_alpha   90.00
_cell.angle_beta   90.00
_cell.angle_gamma   90.00
#
_symmetry.space_group_name_H-M   'P 1'
#
loop_
_entity.id
_entity.type
_entity.pdbx_description
1 polymer ?
#
loop_
_entity_poly.entity_id
_entity_poly.type
_entity_poly.pdbx_seq_one_letter_code
_entity_poly.pdbx_strand_id
1 'polypeptide(L)'
;MLYSILLATSAAFAQPNTDLRPDETVLLYADSFEGNTDPVFGKKIRYAGFEMADDNKLTGPEDVPANGNIGNISKLARVDLYFPEKPNGQMVIVCPGGGYRIVSSYNEGIYVADWMLEQGITVAVVKYRLPNYNHRVPYADVANAFRYCRANAQKWGVKQIGVMGFSAGGHLAATASNLWTDDVTRPDFSILIYPVITLNPGTTHHGTHKYLLGEKRMVQERYMDKYSMEKQAGRQTPPTFLALCSDDTTVPAENSLMYYNRLIEMDIPVEMHIWPKGGHGWGFSGEKFVGEGKDRFAYGREEFYNSLARWLKELR
;
A
#
# COMPACT_ATOMS: atom_id res chain seq x y z
N MET A 1 -21.52 -37.25 36.52
CA MET A 1 -21.08 -36.91 35.18
C MET A 1 -21.24 -35.40 35.00
N LEU A 2 -20.17 -34.65 35.19
CA LEU A 2 -20.14 -33.22 34.94
C LEU A 2 -19.67 -33.03 33.48
N TYR A 3 -20.55 -32.50 32.66
CA TYR A 3 -20.17 -32.02 31.30
C TYR A 3 -19.51 -30.67 31.43
N SER A 4 -18.21 -30.62 31.23
CA SER A 4 -17.48 -29.38 31.05
C SER A 4 -17.80 -28.83 29.65
N ILE A 5 -18.57 -27.76 29.60
CA ILE A 5 -18.77 -26.96 28.37
C ILE A 5 -17.47 -26.18 28.16
N LEU A 6 -16.65 -26.62 27.19
CA LEU A 6 -15.59 -25.78 26.63
C LEU A 6 -16.25 -24.62 25.87
N LEU A 7 -16.28 -23.45 26.49
CA LEU A 7 -16.51 -22.20 25.80
C LEU A 7 -15.27 -21.91 24.94
N ALA A 8 -15.37 -22.18 23.65
CA ALA A 8 -14.43 -21.68 22.67
C ALA A 8 -14.57 -20.15 22.67
N THR A 9 -13.62 -19.49 23.31
CA THR A 9 -13.47 -18.04 23.18
C THR A 9 -13.03 -17.77 21.73
N SER A 10 -14.00 -17.38 20.88
CA SER A 10 -13.67 -16.75 19.62
C SER A 10 -12.81 -15.53 19.94
N ALA A 11 -11.55 -15.55 19.56
CA ALA A 11 -10.73 -14.37 19.59
C ALA A 11 -11.47 -13.32 18.75
N ALA A 12 -12.00 -12.30 19.39
CA ALA A 12 -12.63 -11.17 18.72
C ALA A 12 -11.51 -10.49 17.92
N PHE A 13 -11.49 -10.70 16.62
CA PHE A 13 -10.60 -9.96 15.74
C PHE A 13 -10.90 -8.48 15.92
N ALA A 14 -9.88 -7.70 16.21
CA ALA A 14 -10.02 -6.26 16.34
C ALA A 14 -10.55 -5.71 15.02
N GLN A 15 -11.57 -4.90 15.11
CA GLN A 15 -12.22 -4.28 13.96
C GLN A 15 -11.68 -2.85 13.78
N PRO A 16 -11.54 -2.34 12.54
CA PRO A 16 -11.22 -0.94 12.32
C PRO A 16 -12.35 -0.05 12.86
N ASN A 17 -12.05 1.21 13.20
CA ASN A 17 -13.03 2.20 13.64
C ASN A 17 -13.89 2.71 12.47
N THR A 18 -14.45 1.77 11.70
CA THR A 18 -15.39 2.03 10.60
C THR A 18 -16.22 0.77 10.37
N ASP A 19 -17.47 0.97 9.94
CA ASP A 19 -18.33 -0.13 9.50
C ASP A 19 -18.06 -0.60 8.07
N LEU A 20 -17.18 0.11 7.35
CA LEU A 20 -16.78 -0.26 6.00
C LEU A 20 -16.15 -1.67 6.00
N ARG A 21 -16.58 -2.48 5.06
CA ARG A 21 -16.04 -3.82 4.83
C ARG A 21 -15.77 -3.97 3.34
N PRO A 22 -14.77 -4.76 2.93
CA PRO A 22 -14.55 -5.01 1.50
C PRO A 22 -15.78 -5.65 0.88
N ASP A 23 -16.14 -5.22 -0.32
CA ASP A 23 -17.19 -5.86 -1.11
C ASP A 23 -16.75 -7.27 -1.52
N GLU A 24 -15.50 -7.39 -1.96
CA GLU A 24 -14.85 -8.65 -2.31
C GLU A 24 -13.45 -8.71 -1.70
N THR A 25 -13.01 -9.93 -1.32
CA THR A 25 -11.60 -10.24 -1.05
C THR A 25 -11.14 -11.29 -2.06
N VAL A 26 -10.02 -11.02 -2.73
CA VAL A 26 -9.48 -11.85 -3.81
C VAL A 26 -8.11 -12.35 -3.45
N LEU A 27 -7.93 -13.67 -3.31
CA LEU A 27 -6.61 -14.29 -3.26
C LEU A 27 -5.97 -14.25 -4.64
N LEU A 28 -4.72 -13.77 -4.69
CA LEU A 28 -3.99 -13.64 -5.95
C LEU A 28 -3.51 -14.98 -6.49
N TYR A 29 -3.27 -15.97 -5.61
CA TYR A 29 -2.73 -17.29 -5.98
C TYR A 29 -3.68 -18.42 -5.57
N ALA A 30 -3.87 -19.41 -6.44
CA ALA A 30 -4.91 -20.43 -6.31
C ALA A 30 -4.74 -21.33 -5.07
N ASP A 31 -3.53 -21.75 -4.74
CA ASP A 31 -3.26 -22.76 -3.70
C ASP A 31 -2.71 -22.14 -2.40
N SER A 32 -2.98 -20.88 -2.16
CA SER A 32 -2.37 -20.18 -1.05
C SER A 32 -3.07 -20.33 0.29
N PHE A 33 -4.28 -20.94 0.33
CA PHE A 33 -5.09 -20.99 1.53
C PHE A 33 -6.06 -22.20 1.62
N GLU A 34 -6.09 -22.87 2.77
CA GLU A 34 -6.99 -24.02 3.00
C GLU A 34 -8.43 -23.63 3.39
N GLY A 35 -8.71 -22.40 3.73
CA GLY A 35 -9.93 -22.01 4.44
C GLY A 35 -10.92 -21.10 3.73
N ASN A 36 -10.79 -20.67 2.53
CA ASN A 36 -11.75 -19.82 1.79
C ASN A 36 -12.28 -18.55 2.52
N THR A 37 -11.63 -18.10 3.59
CA THR A 37 -12.04 -16.91 4.34
C THR A 37 -10.85 -15.98 4.62
N ASP A 38 -11.08 -14.67 4.50
CA ASP A 38 -10.08 -13.67 4.88
C ASP A 38 -9.88 -13.69 6.40
N PRO A 39 -8.64 -13.83 6.91
CA PRO A 39 -8.39 -13.91 8.35
C PRO A 39 -8.68 -12.59 9.10
N VAL A 40 -8.82 -11.48 8.39
CA VAL A 40 -9.12 -10.17 9.00
C VAL A 40 -10.62 -9.92 9.11
N PHE A 41 -11.39 -10.21 8.05
CA PHE A 41 -12.80 -9.89 7.97
C PHE A 41 -13.73 -11.11 8.01
N GLY A 42 -13.19 -12.34 7.97
CA GLY A 42 -14.00 -13.58 7.95
C GLY A 42 -14.87 -13.75 6.72
N LYS A 43 -14.64 -13.00 5.65
CA LYS A 43 -15.40 -13.05 4.40
C LYS A 43 -14.89 -14.15 3.46
N LYS A 44 -15.78 -14.71 2.64
CA LYS A 44 -15.41 -15.61 1.55
C LYS A 44 -14.41 -14.96 0.60
N ILE A 45 -13.40 -15.72 0.23
CA ILE A 45 -12.35 -15.32 -0.70
C ILE A 45 -12.69 -15.81 -2.10
N ARG A 46 -12.45 -14.97 -3.10
CA ARG A 46 -12.40 -15.32 -4.52
C ARG A 46 -10.93 -15.56 -4.91
N TYR A 47 -10.67 -16.45 -5.82
CA TYR A 47 -9.35 -16.71 -6.36
C TYR A 47 -9.14 -16.00 -7.70
N ALA A 48 -8.01 -15.27 -7.83
CA ALA A 48 -7.52 -14.77 -9.11
C ALA A 48 -6.83 -15.87 -9.92
N GLY A 49 -6.19 -16.84 -9.24
CA GLY A 49 -5.63 -18.03 -9.85
C GLY A 49 -4.25 -17.82 -10.48
N PHE A 50 -3.49 -16.76 -10.13
CA PHE A 50 -2.13 -16.59 -10.59
C PHE A 50 -1.18 -17.62 -9.99
N GLU A 51 -0.14 -17.97 -10.74
CA GLU A 51 0.94 -18.82 -10.27
C GLU A 51 1.87 -18.04 -9.34
N MET A 52 2.23 -18.64 -8.20
CA MET A 52 3.16 -18.05 -7.23
C MET A 52 4.59 -18.42 -7.61
N ALA A 53 5.34 -17.41 -8.12
CA ALA A 53 6.70 -17.62 -8.61
C ALA A 53 7.80 -17.52 -7.55
N ASP A 54 7.57 -16.75 -6.46
CA ASP A 54 8.57 -16.46 -5.43
C ASP A 54 8.10 -16.86 -4.04
N ASP A 55 9.04 -17.32 -3.20
CA ASP A 55 8.81 -17.68 -1.80
C ASP A 55 9.58 -16.72 -0.86
N ASN A 56 8.90 -16.21 0.16
CA ASN A 56 9.47 -15.38 1.21
C ASN A 56 10.00 -16.17 2.41
N LYS A 57 9.82 -17.49 2.43
CA LYS A 57 10.24 -18.41 3.50
C LYS A 57 9.65 -18.09 4.89
N LEU A 58 8.62 -17.27 4.99
CA LEU A 58 7.87 -17.10 6.21
C LEU A 58 7.00 -18.32 6.46
N THR A 59 6.85 -18.69 7.73
CA THR A 59 6.06 -19.85 8.17
C THR A 59 5.14 -19.46 9.33
N GLY A 60 4.07 -20.22 9.50
CA GLY A 60 3.08 -19.99 10.55
C GLY A 60 1.90 -19.10 10.10
N PRO A 61 0.93 -18.89 10.99
CA PRO A 61 -0.24 -18.09 10.71
C PRO A 61 0.11 -16.59 10.63
N GLU A 62 -0.77 -15.82 9.98
CA GLU A 62 -0.69 -14.36 10.04
C GLU A 62 -0.92 -13.87 11.48
N ASP A 63 -0.16 -12.83 11.85
CA ASP A 63 -0.39 -12.08 13.08
C ASP A 63 -1.28 -10.88 12.78
N VAL A 64 -2.48 -10.85 13.37
CA VAL A 64 -3.50 -9.82 13.11
C VAL A 64 -3.84 -9.10 14.42
N PRO A 65 -3.02 -8.13 14.85
CA PRO A 65 -3.27 -7.39 16.08
C PRO A 65 -4.42 -6.38 15.94
N ALA A 66 -4.88 -5.89 17.09
CA ALA A 66 -6.02 -4.98 17.25
C ALA A 66 -5.97 -3.71 16.38
N ASN A 67 -4.77 -3.25 16.04
CA ASN A 67 -4.58 -2.02 15.24
C ASN A 67 -4.53 -2.28 13.72
N GLY A 68 -4.75 -3.53 13.26
CA GLY A 68 -4.73 -3.88 11.86
C GLY A 68 -3.34 -3.93 11.22
N ASN A 69 -2.27 -3.99 12.00
CA ASN A 69 -0.90 -4.15 11.51
C ASN A 69 -0.59 -5.64 11.25
N ILE A 70 -0.99 -6.15 10.10
CA ILE A 70 -0.90 -7.58 9.78
C ILE A 70 0.55 -8.00 9.57
N GLY A 71 1.04 -8.89 10.42
CA GLY A 71 2.35 -9.53 10.31
C GLY A 71 2.28 -10.90 9.64
N ASN A 72 3.45 -11.43 9.31
CA ASN A 72 3.66 -12.81 8.82
C ASN A 72 2.82 -13.20 7.59
N ILE A 73 2.48 -12.24 6.70
CA ILE A 73 1.83 -12.57 5.44
C ILE A 73 2.82 -13.31 4.55
N SER A 74 2.62 -14.62 4.41
CA SER A 74 3.56 -15.51 3.71
C SER A 74 3.02 -16.05 2.39
N LYS A 75 1.75 -16.47 2.36
CA LYS A 75 1.10 -17.11 1.22
C LYS A 75 -0.22 -16.46 0.83
N LEU A 76 -0.83 -15.70 1.73
CA LEU A 76 -2.17 -15.14 1.55
C LEU A 76 -2.15 -13.75 0.88
N ALA A 77 -1.32 -13.57 -0.16
CA ALA A 77 -1.39 -12.35 -0.96
C ALA A 77 -2.80 -12.15 -1.49
N ARG A 78 -3.44 -11.06 -1.08
CA ARG A 78 -4.85 -10.79 -1.40
C ARG A 78 -5.13 -9.31 -1.61
N VAL A 79 -6.24 -9.05 -2.25
CA VAL A 79 -6.74 -7.70 -2.50
C VAL A 79 -8.13 -7.59 -1.90
N ASP A 80 -8.32 -6.61 -1.05
CA ASP A 80 -9.64 -6.19 -0.60
C ASP A 80 -10.17 -5.09 -1.54
N LEU A 81 -11.31 -5.34 -2.18
CA LEU A 81 -11.95 -4.46 -3.13
C LEU A 81 -13.10 -3.70 -2.50
N TYR A 82 -13.18 -2.40 -2.82
CA TYR A 82 -14.23 -1.49 -2.36
C TYR A 82 -14.76 -0.70 -3.55
N PHE A 83 -16.06 -0.73 -3.75
CA PHE A 83 -16.72 -0.07 -4.88
C PHE A 83 -17.57 1.13 -4.41
N PRO A 84 -17.41 2.32 -5.01
CA PRO A 84 -18.23 3.47 -4.67
C PRO A 84 -19.65 3.32 -5.25
N GLU A 85 -20.63 3.92 -4.60
CA GLU A 85 -22.00 3.97 -5.12
C GLU A 85 -22.08 4.65 -6.51
N LYS A 86 -21.24 5.66 -6.72
CA LYS A 86 -21.17 6.44 -7.98
C LYS A 86 -19.74 6.47 -8.50
N PRO A 87 -19.31 5.44 -9.27
CA PRO A 87 -17.94 5.37 -9.76
C PRO A 87 -17.64 6.48 -10.76
N ASN A 88 -16.44 7.10 -10.61
CA ASN A 88 -15.99 8.17 -11.48
C ASN A 88 -15.07 7.68 -12.63
N GLY A 89 -14.78 6.38 -12.69
CA GLY A 89 -13.91 5.75 -13.69
C GLY A 89 -12.45 5.60 -13.25
N GLN A 90 -12.08 6.08 -12.07
CA GLN A 90 -10.75 5.87 -11.50
C GLN A 90 -10.75 4.71 -10.49
N MET A 91 -9.59 4.05 -10.41
CA MET A 91 -9.29 3.05 -9.40
C MET A 91 -7.91 3.30 -8.83
N VAL A 92 -7.71 3.01 -7.55
CA VAL A 92 -6.42 3.09 -6.88
C VAL A 92 -6.07 1.75 -6.24
N ILE A 93 -4.90 1.19 -6.60
CA ILE A 93 -4.30 0.06 -5.91
C ILE A 93 -3.46 0.61 -4.76
N VAL A 94 -3.82 0.28 -3.53
CA VAL A 94 -3.22 0.80 -2.31
C VAL A 94 -2.22 -0.19 -1.75
N CYS A 95 -0.99 0.27 -1.52
CA CYS A 95 0.11 -0.45 -0.89
C CYS A 95 0.37 0.13 0.52
N PRO A 96 -0.21 -0.42 1.59
CA PRO A 96 0.05 0.06 2.94
C PRO A 96 1.53 -0.09 3.33
N GLY A 97 2.00 0.77 4.25
CA GLY A 97 3.34 0.68 4.80
C GLY A 97 3.48 -0.35 5.92
N GLY A 98 4.55 -0.17 6.70
CA GLY A 98 4.89 -1.05 7.83
C GLY A 98 6.30 -1.62 7.76
N GLY A 99 7.24 -0.92 7.09
CA GLY A 99 8.67 -1.25 7.05
C GLY A 99 8.98 -2.60 6.39
N TYR A 100 8.08 -3.16 5.58
CA TYR A 100 8.12 -4.54 5.06
C TYR A 100 8.11 -5.64 6.16
N ARG A 101 7.73 -5.30 7.38
CA ARG A 101 7.54 -6.24 8.50
C ARG A 101 6.08 -6.54 8.78
N ILE A 102 5.22 -5.58 8.49
CA ILE A 102 3.77 -5.65 8.64
C ILE A 102 3.11 -4.95 7.45
N VAL A 103 1.80 -5.09 7.34
CA VAL A 103 0.94 -4.31 6.45
C VAL A 103 -0.04 -3.52 7.32
N SER A 104 0.05 -2.18 7.31
CA SER A 104 -0.80 -1.26 8.08
C SER A 104 -2.19 -1.15 7.44
N SER A 105 -2.99 -2.23 7.54
CA SER A 105 -4.20 -2.41 6.74
C SER A 105 -5.36 -1.49 7.14
N TYR A 106 -5.33 -0.87 8.33
CA TYR A 106 -6.38 0.08 8.74
C TYR A 106 -6.01 1.50 8.35
N ASN A 107 -4.98 2.07 8.97
CA ASN A 107 -4.55 3.45 8.76
C ASN A 107 -4.23 3.79 7.29
N GLU A 108 -3.58 2.86 6.61
CA GLU A 108 -3.06 3.02 5.25
C GLU A 108 -3.77 2.09 4.25
N GLY A 109 -4.93 1.58 4.64
CA GLY A 109 -5.76 0.68 3.83
C GLY A 109 -7.24 1.05 3.88
N ILE A 110 -8.00 0.51 4.87
CA ILE A 110 -9.46 0.70 4.90
C ILE A 110 -9.87 2.17 5.11
N TYR A 111 -9.11 2.98 5.87
CA TYR A 111 -9.41 4.40 6.03
C TYR A 111 -9.13 5.19 4.76
N VAL A 112 -8.17 4.73 3.93
CA VAL A 112 -7.96 5.25 2.56
C VAL A 112 -9.17 4.92 1.71
N ALA A 113 -9.65 3.67 1.76
CA ALA A 113 -10.82 3.25 1.00
C ALA A 113 -12.06 4.08 1.35
N ASP A 114 -12.30 4.31 2.64
CA ASP A 114 -13.43 5.11 3.11
C ASP A 114 -13.44 6.52 2.49
N TRP A 115 -12.31 7.22 2.48
CA TRP A 115 -12.20 8.54 1.88
C TRP A 115 -12.29 8.52 0.35
N MET A 116 -11.64 7.56 -0.31
CA MET A 116 -11.63 7.45 -1.77
C MET A 116 -13.00 7.13 -2.34
N LEU A 117 -13.80 6.32 -1.65
CA LEU A 117 -15.17 6.00 -2.04
C LEU A 117 -16.06 7.26 -2.08
N GLU A 118 -15.86 8.20 -1.14
CA GLU A 118 -16.55 9.50 -1.14
C GLU A 118 -16.17 10.33 -2.39
N GLN A 119 -14.99 10.10 -2.98
CA GLN A 119 -14.56 10.74 -4.24
C GLN A 119 -15.05 9.97 -5.49
N GLY A 120 -15.78 8.87 -5.34
CA GLY A 120 -16.22 8.02 -6.43
C GLY A 120 -15.12 7.12 -7.01
N ILE A 121 -14.05 6.87 -6.28
CA ILE A 121 -12.88 6.09 -6.72
C ILE A 121 -12.99 4.66 -6.19
N THR A 122 -12.84 3.68 -7.07
CA THR A 122 -12.74 2.25 -6.70
C THR A 122 -11.39 1.99 -6.04
N VAL A 123 -11.36 1.19 -4.98
CA VAL A 123 -10.13 0.93 -4.23
C VAL A 123 -9.82 -0.56 -4.16
N ALA A 124 -8.54 -0.88 -4.31
CA ALA A 124 -7.98 -2.22 -4.13
C ALA A 124 -6.84 -2.17 -3.10
N VAL A 125 -7.10 -2.55 -1.86
CA VAL A 125 -6.07 -2.59 -0.81
C VAL A 125 -5.32 -3.91 -0.89
N VAL A 126 -4.03 -3.84 -1.21
CA VAL A 126 -3.19 -5.04 -1.34
C VAL A 126 -2.61 -5.44 0.02
N LYS A 127 -2.93 -6.63 0.47
CA LYS A 127 -2.25 -7.31 1.58
C LYS A 127 -1.15 -8.18 0.97
N TYR A 128 -0.06 -7.54 0.59
CA TYR A 128 1.06 -8.19 -0.08
C TYR A 128 1.85 -9.08 0.88
N ARG A 129 2.46 -10.14 0.36
CA ARG A 129 3.39 -10.98 1.13
C ARG A 129 4.60 -10.16 1.55
N LEU A 130 4.97 -10.29 2.82
CA LEU A 130 6.15 -9.62 3.34
C LEU A 130 7.42 -10.24 2.73
N PRO A 131 8.40 -9.43 2.31
CA PRO A 131 9.54 -9.94 1.54
C PRO A 131 10.41 -10.95 2.30
N ASN A 132 10.58 -10.76 3.61
CA ASN A 132 11.52 -11.55 4.40
C ASN A 132 12.83 -11.79 3.64
N TYR A 133 13.44 -10.69 3.18
CA TYR A 133 14.68 -10.63 2.41
C TYR A 133 14.56 -11.08 0.94
N ASN A 134 13.39 -11.46 0.44
CA ASN A 134 13.17 -11.69 -0.99
C ASN A 134 12.46 -10.47 -1.63
N HIS A 135 13.26 -9.56 -2.15
CA HIS A 135 12.84 -8.27 -2.69
C HIS A 135 11.85 -8.35 -3.86
N ARG A 136 11.69 -9.52 -4.50
CA ARG A 136 10.79 -9.70 -5.65
C ARG A 136 9.35 -9.98 -5.23
N VAL A 137 9.16 -10.54 -4.03
CA VAL A 137 7.86 -11.02 -3.56
C VAL A 137 6.79 -9.92 -3.51
N PRO A 138 6.98 -8.77 -2.81
CA PRO A 138 5.93 -7.77 -2.72
C PRO A 138 5.54 -7.18 -4.07
N TYR A 139 6.51 -6.97 -4.95
CA TYR A 139 6.25 -6.42 -6.27
C TYR A 139 5.47 -7.40 -7.16
N ALA A 140 5.80 -8.71 -7.10
CA ALA A 140 5.04 -9.73 -7.83
C ALA A 140 3.55 -9.73 -7.44
N ASP A 141 3.25 -9.53 -6.15
CA ASP A 141 1.87 -9.46 -5.66
C ASP A 141 1.16 -8.20 -6.19
N VAL A 142 1.81 -7.04 -6.17
CA VAL A 142 1.25 -5.80 -6.72
C VAL A 142 1.06 -5.89 -8.23
N ALA A 143 2.01 -6.46 -8.97
CA ALA A 143 1.88 -6.70 -10.40
C ALA A 143 0.67 -7.60 -10.73
N ASN A 144 0.45 -8.66 -9.93
CA ASN A 144 -0.73 -9.52 -10.09
C ASN A 144 -2.03 -8.82 -9.68
N ALA A 145 -1.99 -7.92 -8.68
CA ALA A 145 -3.14 -7.07 -8.37
C ALA A 145 -3.51 -6.17 -9.57
N PHE A 146 -2.52 -5.56 -10.24
CA PHE A 146 -2.73 -4.81 -11.49
C PHE A 146 -3.36 -5.69 -12.57
N ARG A 147 -2.81 -6.89 -12.83
CA ARG A 147 -3.37 -7.82 -13.83
C ARG A 147 -4.82 -8.16 -13.54
N TYR A 148 -5.13 -8.46 -12.28
CA TYR A 148 -6.51 -8.75 -11.88
C TYR A 148 -7.43 -7.56 -12.06
N CYS A 149 -7.02 -6.37 -11.61
CA CYS A 149 -7.81 -5.15 -11.70
C CYS A 149 -8.02 -4.73 -13.17
N ARG A 150 -6.99 -4.77 -14.01
CA ARG A 150 -7.09 -4.48 -15.46
C ARG A 150 -8.04 -5.46 -16.17
N ALA A 151 -7.97 -6.76 -15.86
CA ALA A 151 -8.85 -7.77 -16.46
C ALA A 151 -10.33 -7.54 -16.11
N ASN A 152 -10.63 -6.90 -14.99
CA ASN A 152 -11.98 -6.62 -14.53
C ASN A 152 -12.42 -5.15 -14.74
N ALA A 153 -11.52 -4.27 -15.21
CA ALA A 153 -11.74 -2.84 -15.30
C ALA A 153 -13.00 -2.46 -16.08
N GLN A 154 -13.24 -3.10 -17.23
CA GLN A 154 -14.43 -2.87 -18.05
C GLN A 154 -15.72 -3.20 -17.29
N LYS A 155 -15.75 -4.32 -16.57
CA LYS A 155 -16.90 -4.75 -15.74
C LYS A 155 -17.22 -3.72 -14.65
N TRP A 156 -16.21 -3.07 -14.11
CA TRP A 156 -16.34 -2.10 -13.02
C TRP A 156 -16.46 -0.64 -13.50
N GLY A 157 -16.46 -0.41 -14.82
CA GLY A 157 -16.46 0.94 -15.39
C GLY A 157 -15.19 1.73 -15.14
N VAL A 158 -14.08 1.06 -14.82
CA VAL A 158 -12.78 1.67 -14.55
C VAL A 158 -12.02 1.93 -15.84
N LYS A 159 -11.49 3.15 -15.98
CA LYS A 159 -10.72 3.62 -17.14
C LYS A 159 -9.25 3.89 -16.82
N GLN A 160 -8.97 4.29 -15.58
CA GLN A 160 -7.63 4.58 -15.09
C GLN A 160 -7.36 3.81 -13.79
N ILE A 161 -6.19 3.19 -13.67
CA ILE A 161 -5.76 2.49 -12.47
C ILE A 161 -4.42 3.06 -12.01
N GLY A 162 -4.44 3.82 -10.91
CA GLY A 162 -3.25 4.32 -10.26
C GLY A 162 -2.76 3.42 -9.14
N VAL A 163 -1.60 3.75 -8.61
CA VAL A 163 -1.05 3.15 -7.40
C VAL A 163 -0.89 4.19 -6.30
N MET A 164 -1.20 3.82 -5.07
CA MET A 164 -0.95 4.63 -3.88
C MET A 164 -0.15 3.84 -2.87
N GLY A 165 0.83 4.48 -2.24
CA GLY A 165 1.61 3.79 -1.21
C GLY A 165 2.12 4.71 -0.12
N PHE A 166 2.36 4.11 1.06
CA PHE A 166 2.73 4.78 2.29
C PHE A 166 4.05 4.23 2.83
N SER A 167 5.00 5.08 3.22
CA SER A 167 6.24 4.60 3.86
C SER A 167 6.96 3.52 3.03
N ALA A 168 7.18 2.33 3.56
CA ALA A 168 7.68 1.17 2.81
C ALA A 168 6.72 0.73 1.68
N GLY A 169 5.40 0.87 1.86
CA GLY A 169 4.41 0.69 0.79
C GLY A 169 4.51 1.79 -0.27
N GLY A 170 4.96 2.99 0.10
CA GLY A 170 5.34 4.06 -0.82
C GLY A 170 6.54 3.66 -1.70
N HIS A 171 7.53 2.98 -1.12
CA HIS A 171 8.61 2.37 -1.87
C HIS A 171 8.09 1.31 -2.86
N LEU A 172 7.15 0.47 -2.42
CA LEU A 172 6.54 -0.56 -3.27
C LEU A 172 5.72 0.06 -4.41
N ALA A 173 4.95 1.11 -4.14
CA ALA A 173 4.20 1.86 -5.15
C ALA A 173 5.14 2.56 -6.15
N ALA A 174 6.21 3.19 -5.68
CA ALA A 174 7.25 3.76 -6.53
C ALA A 174 7.96 2.68 -7.36
N THR A 175 8.20 1.47 -6.79
CA THR A 175 8.73 0.32 -7.53
C THR A 175 7.78 -0.08 -8.65
N ALA A 176 6.48 -0.18 -8.40
CA ALA A 176 5.48 -0.45 -9.42
C ALA A 176 5.41 0.63 -10.50
N SER A 177 5.67 1.89 -10.14
CA SER A 177 5.67 3.02 -11.07
C SER A 177 6.89 3.06 -12.01
N ASN A 178 8.00 2.41 -11.63
CA ASN A 178 9.27 2.53 -12.36
C ASN A 178 9.82 1.20 -12.90
N LEU A 179 9.49 0.06 -12.26
CA LEU A 179 10.01 -1.27 -12.63
C LEU A 179 8.93 -2.20 -13.17
N TRP A 180 7.85 -1.65 -13.73
CA TRP A 180 6.82 -2.43 -14.42
C TRP A 180 7.41 -3.24 -15.58
N THR A 181 6.78 -4.37 -15.90
CA THR A 181 7.29 -5.31 -16.90
C THR A 181 6.51 -5.29 -18.22
N ASP A 182 5.31 -4.75 -18.20
CA ASP A 182 4.40 -4.65 -19.32
C ASP A 182 3.34 -3.55 -19.06
N ASP A 183 2.64 -3.13 -20.11
CA ASP A 183 1.63 -2.06 -20.01
C ASP A 183 0.46 -2.40 -19.07
N VAL A 184 0.19 -3.69 -18.83
CA VAL A 184 -0.87 -4.13 -17.91
C VAL A 184 -0.51 -3.82 -16.47
N THR A 185 0.77 -3.92 -16.13
CA THR A 185 1.29 -3.68 -14.77
C THR A 185 1.75 -2.25 -14.53
N ARG A 186 1.73 -1.39 -15.59
CA ARG A 186 2.08 0.02 -15.47
C ARG A 186 0.92 0.82 -14.87
N PRO A 187 1.14 1.58 -13.77
CA PRO A 187 0.13 2.49 -13.24
C PRO A 187 -0.13 3.67 -14.19
N ASP A 188 -1.38 4.17 -14.21
CA ASP A 188 -1.72 5.38 -14.94
C ASP A 188 -1.33 6.65 -14.19
N PHE A 189 -1.24 6.58 -12.84
CA PHE A 189 -0.77 7.65 -11.96
C PHE A 189 -0.25 7.06 -10.64
N SER A 190 0.51 7.85 -9.87
CA SER A 190 1.14 7.44 -8.62
C SER A 190 0.87 8.44 -7.49
N ILE A 191 0.54 7.94 -6.29
CA ILE A 191 0.33 8.75 -5.08
C ILE A 191 1.25 8.18 -4.00
N LEU A 192 2.22 8.97 -3.55
CA LEU A 192 3.25 8.55 -2.62
C LEU A 192 3.21 9.39 -1.35
N ILE A 193 2.88 8.76 -0.23
CA ILE A 193 2.69 9.43 1.06
C ILE A 193 3.84 9.06 1.98
N TYR A 194 4.64 10.07 2.38
CA TYR A 194 5.90 9.92 3.15
C TYR A 194 6.71 8.69 2.72
N PRO A 195 6.96 8.53 1.40
CA PRO A 195 7.51 7.28 0.87
C PRO A 195 8.97 7.10 1.23
N VAL A 196 9.39 5.86 1.49
CA VAL A 196 10.79 5.49 1.30
C VAL A 196 11.05 5.46 -0.21
N ILE A 197 12.10 6.09 -0.67
CA ILE A 197 12.48 6.19 -2.09
C ILE A 197 13.87 5.63 -2.32
N THR A 198 14.85 6.16 -1.60
CA THR A 198 16.24 5.73 -1.74
C THR A 198 16.58 4.58 -0.79
N LEU A 199 17.46 3.69 -1.22
CA LEU A 199 18.09 2.69 -0.35
C LEU A 199 19.54 3.05 -0.01
N ASN A 200 19.96 4.32 -0.22
CA ASN A 200 21.27 4.78 0.18
C ASN A 200 21.39 4.84 1.72
N PRO A 201 22.44 4.25 2.31
CA PRO A 201 22.68 4.38 3.74
C PRO A 201 22.81 5.86 4.16
N GLY A 202 22.22 6.21 5.31
CA GLY A 202 22.21 7.58 5.83
C GLY A 202 20.94 8.38 5.51
N THR A 203 20.22 8.04 4.43
CA THR A 203 18.95 8.71 4.06
C THR A 203 17.77 7.73 4.07
N THR A 204 18.03 6.44 3.82
CA THR A 204 16.98 5.41 3.78
C THR A 204 16.40 5.10 5.16
N HIS A 205 15.15 4.64 5.20
CA HIS A 205 14.63 3.95 6.37
C HIS A 205 15.28 2.57 6.49
N HIS A 206 16.14 2.39 7.50
CA HIS A 206 16.95 1.18 7.70
C HIS A 206 16.12 -0.11 7.73
N GLY A 207 14.95 -0.10 8.38
CA GLY A 207 14.04 -1.25 8.45
C GLY A 207 13.58 -1.70 7.05
N THR A 208 13.10 -0.78 6.23
CA THR A 208 12.70 -1.05 4.83
C THR A 208 13.84 -1.67 4.03
N HIS A 209 15.03 -1.06 4.08
CA HIS A 209 16.23 -1.53 3.41
C HIS A 209 16.60 -2.97 3.82
N LYS A 210 16.66 -3.22 5.14
CA LYS A 210 17.02 -4.53 5.70
C LYS A 210 15.99 -5.61 5.34
N TYR A 211 14.70 -5.37 5.58
CA TYR A 211 13.67 -6.40 5.36
C TYR A 211 13.43 -6.70 3.89
N LEU A 212 13.62 -5.72 3.01
CA LEU A 212 13.52 -5.92 1.57
C LEU A 212 14.69 -6.75 1.03
N LEU A 213 15.92 -6.34 1.31
CA LEU A 213 17.13 -6.89 0.68
C LEU A 213 17.82 -7.98 1.49
N GLY A 214 17.73 -7.93 2.83
CA GLY A 214 18.51 -8.77 3.73
C GLY A 214 19.98 -8.37 3.81
N GLU A 215 20.66 -8.83 4.86
CA GLU A 215 22.04 -8.39 5.22
C GLU A 215 23.06 -8.54 4.09
N LYS A 216 22.90 -9.60 3.26
CA LYS A 216 23.85 -9.87 2.16
C LYS A 216 23.69 -8.93 0.96
N ARG A 217 22.46 -8.48 0.66
CA ARG A 217 22.19 -7.62 -0.50
C ARG A 217 22.19 -6.15 -0.17
N MET A 218 21.82 -5.78 1.07
CA MET A 218 21.73 -4.40 1.48
C MET A 218 23.08 -3.64 1.49
N VAL A 219 24.19 -4.35 1.42
CA VAL A 219 25.56 -3.78 1.30
C VAL A 219 26.09 -3.81 -0.12
N GLN A 220 25.32 -4.26 -1.09
CA GLN A 220 25.71 -4.35 -2.50
C GLN A 220 25.11 -3.19 -3.29
N GLU A 221 25.94 -2.31 -3.82
CA GLU A 221 25.53 -1.11 -4.57
C GLU A 221 24.51 -1.42 -5.67
N ARG A 222 24.71 -2.49 -6.45
CA ARG A 222 23.77 -2.90 -7.51
C ARG A 222 22.33 -3.12 -7.04
N TYR A 223 22.13 -3.59 -5.80
CA TYR A 223 20.77 -3.77 -5.25
C TYR A 223 20.24 -2.46 -4.66
N MET A 224 21.08 -1.69 -4.01
CA MET A 224 20.71 -0.35 -3.54
C MET A 224 20.29 0.53 -4.72
N ASP A 225 21.08 0.55 -5.79
CA ASP A 225 20.77 1.33 -7.00
C ASP A 225 19.48 0.86 -7.67
N LYS A 226 19.33 -0.47 -7.83
CA LYS A 226 18.13 -1.03 -8.46
C LYS A 226 16.85 -0.67 -7.72
N TYR A 227 16.90 -0.59 -6.39
CA TYR A 227 15.73 -0.33 -5.54
C TYR A 227 15.73 1.07 -4.94
N SER A 228 16.55 1.99 -5.45
CA SER A 228 16.47 3.43 -5.20
C SER A 228 15.70 4.07 -6.35
N MET A 229 14.45 4.44 -6.08
CA MET A 229 13.50 4.80 -7.16
C MET A 229 13.81 6.13 -7.82
N GLU A 230 14.52 7.02 -7.16
CA GLU A 230 15.09 8.23 -7.78
C GLU A 230 16.07 7.92 -8.91
N LYS A 231 16.72 6.74 -8.86
CA LYS A 231 17.63 6.26 -9.91
C LYS A 231 16.91 5.53 -11.05
N GLN A 232 15.68 5.05 -10.80
CA GLN A 232 14.90 4.28 -11.76
C GLN A 232 13.86 5.13 -12.52
N ALA A 233 13.48 6.28 -11.96
CA ALA A 233 12.51 7.16 -12.59
C ALA A 233 13.00 7.67 -13.95
N GLY A 234 12.13 7.56 -14.95
CA GLY A 234 12.38 7.90 -16.35
C GLY A 234 11.12 8.40 -17.04
N ARG A 235 11.21 8.69 -18.35
CA ARG A 235 10.13 9.32 -19.15
C ARG A 235 8.80 8.56 -19.17
N GLN A 236 8.78 7.30 -18.74
CA GLN A 236 7.57 6.48 -18.68
C GLN A 236 7.01 6.34 -17.27
N THR A 237 7.65 6.95 -16.27
CA THR A 237 7.10 7.07 -14.92
C THR A 237 5.78 7.86 -15.00
N PRO A 238 4.71 7.41 -14.33
CA PRO A 238 3.42 8.09 -14.41
C PRO A 238 3.41 9.43 -13.67
N PRO A 239 2.43 10.33 -13.96
CA PRO A 239 2.18 11.52 -13.16
C PRO A 239 2.10 11.17 -11.67
N THR A 240 2.76 11.97 -10.82
CA THR A 240 2.97 11.60 -9.42
C THR A 240 2.55 12.72 -8.46
N PHE A 241 1.81 12.34 -7.41
CA PHE A 241 1.51 13.17 -6.25
C PHE A 241 2.35 12.71 -5.05
N LEU A 242 3.01 13.66 -4.37
CA LEU A 242 3.84 13.44 -3.18
C LEU A 242 3.30 14.23 -1.99
N ALA A 243 3.21 13.60 -0.82
CA ALA A 243 2.79 14.27 0.42
C ALA A 243 3.60 13.76 1.61
N LEU A 244 4.17 14.68 2.40
CA LEU A 244 5.03 14.35 3.54
C LEU A 244 5.08 15.49 4.55
N CYS A 245 5.71 15.23 5.70
CA CYS A 245 6.00 16.26 6.70
C CYS A 245 7.52 16.43 6.87
N SER A 246 7.97 17.68 7.03
CA SER A 246 9.40 17.98 7.21
C SER A 246 9.94 17.60 8.59
N ASP A 247 9.06 17.35 9.58
CA ASP A 247 9.40 16.84 10.91
C ASP A 247 9.40 15.30 10.99
N ASP A 248 9.34 14.61 9.84
CA ASP A 248 9.42 13.15 9.79
C ASP A 248 10.85 12.67 10.09
N THR A 249 11.02 12.05 11.26
CA THR A 249 12.31 11.49 11.72
C THR A 249 12.49 10.02 11.37
N THR A 250 11.45 9.36 10.80
CA THR A 250 11.49 7.95 10.41
C THR A 250 11.91 7.78 8.95
N VAL A 251 11.31 8.58 8.06
CA VAL A 251 11.68 8.65 6.65
C VAL A 251 12.00 10.11 6.32
N PRO A 252 13.28 10.47 6.25
CA PRO A 252 13.69 11.85 5.98
C PRO A 252 13.10 12.41 4.70
N ALA A 253 12.72 13.69 4.71
CA ALA A 253 12.09 14.39 3.58
C ALA A 253 12.91 14.31 2.29
N GLU A 254 14.22 14.14 2.41
CA GLU A 254 15.16 13.96 1.32
C GLU A 254 14.77 12.81 0.38
N ASN A 255 14.10 11.74 0.89
CA ASN A 255 13.58 10.67 0.04
C ASN A 255 12.65 11.25 -1.05
N SER A 256 11.66 12.01 -0.64
CA SER A 256 10.69 12.62 -1.58
C SER A 256 11.32 13.72 -2.42
N LEU A 257 12.22 14.54 -1.86
CA LEU A 257 12.92 15.60 -2.60
C LEU A 257 13.78 15.02 -3.74
N MET A 258 14.53 13.94 -3.50
CA MET A 258 15.33 13.29 -4.55
C MET A 258 14.45 12.75 -5.68
N TYR A 259 13.32 12.15 -5.34
CA TYR A 259 12.39 11.64 -6.34
C TYR A 259 11.71 12.77 -7.12
N TYR A 260 11.24 13.81 -6.43
CA TYR A 260 10.66 14.99 -7.05
C TYR A 260 11.61 15.63 -8.06
N ASN A 261 12.86 15.88 -7.66
CA ASN A 261 13.87 16.45 -8.55
C ASN A 261 14.08 15.58 -9.80
N ARG A 262 14.15 14.25 -9.59
CA ARG A 262 14.31 13.33 -10.71
C ARG A 262 13.12 13.34 -11.66
N LEU A 263 11.88 13.43 -11.14
CA LEU A 263 10.69 13.54 -11.99
C LEU A 263 10.69 14.82 -12.83
N ILE A 264 11.09 15.97 -12.24
CA ILE A 264 11.25 17.22 -12.98
C ILE A 264 12.31 17.10 -14.08
N GLU A 265 13.47 16.49 -13.80
CA GLU A 265 14.51 16.23 -14.81
C GLU A 265 14.02 15.38 -15.98
N MET A 266 13.05 14.51 -15.74
CA MET A 266 12.48 13.62 -16.75
C MET A 266 11.23 14.17 -17.45
N ASP A 267 10.85 15.41 -17.16
CA ASP A 267 9.63 16.07 -17.66
C ASP A 267 8.35 15.31 -17.27
N ILE A 268 8.32 14.69 -16.08
CA ILE A 268 7.13 13.98 -15.56
C ILE A 268 6.31 14.97 -14.71
N PRO A 269 4.98 15.07 -14.96
CA PRO A 269 4.11 15.87 -14.12
C PRO A 269 4.16 15.40 -12.67
N VAL A 270 4.51 16.29 -11.75
CA VAL A 270 4.62 16.01 -10.33
C VAL A 270 4.08 17.15 -9.49
N GLU A 271 3.27 16.83 -8.50
CA GLU A 271 2.82 17.74 -7.45
C GLU A 271 3.33 17.23 -6.09
N MET A 272 3.92 18.12 -5.28
CA MET A 272 4.45 17.77 -3.97
C MET A 272 4.02 18.76 -2.91
N HIS A 273 3.56 18.23 -1.77
CA HIS A 273 3.18 19.00 -0.58
C HIS A 273 4.04 18.59 0.62
N ILE A 274 4.61 19.56 1.31
CA ILE A 274 5.42 19.38 2.51
C ILE A 274 4.86 20.24 3.62
N TRP A 275 4.38 19.61 4.70
CA TRP A 275 3.90 20.30 5.89
C TRP A 275 4.95 20.31 7.00
N PRO A 276 4.99 21.34 7.84
CA PRO A 276 5.99 21.43 8.90
C PRO A 276 5.77 20.44 10.04
N LYS A 277 4.55 19.92 10.21
CA LYS A 277 4.14 19.08 11.34
C LYS A 277 3.27 17.92 10.93
N GLY A 278 3.46 16.77 11.57
CA GLY A 278 2.70 15.53 11.37
C GLY A 278 3.54 14.29 11.56
N GLY A 279 4.86 14.41 11.42
CA GLY A 279 5.79 13.29 11.53
C GLY A 279 5.53 12.20 10.51
N HIS A 280 5.76 10.94 10.91
CA HIS A 280 5.58 9.78 10.07
C HIS A 280 4.29 9.00 10.39
N GLY A 281 3.71 8.32 9.39
CA GLY A 281 2.64 7.32 9.61
C GLY A 281 1.28 7.93 9.96
N TRP A 282 1.00 9.18 9.56
CA TRP A 282 -0.29 9.81 9.79
C TRP A 282 -1.42 9.21 8.91
N GLY A 283 -1.09 8.63 7.75
CA GLY A 283 -2.04 7.95 6.86
C GLY A 283 -3.37 8.67 6.70
N PHE A 284 -4.47 7.93 6.72
CA PHE A 284 -5.84 8.47 6.70
C PHE A 284 -6.53 8.43 8.08
N SER A 285 -5.76 8.35 9.17
CA SER A 285 -6.27 8.37 10.55
C SER A 285 -6.68 9.77 11.00
N GLY A 286 -7.65 10.38 10.30
CA GLY A 286 -8.30 11.62 10.74
C GLY A 286 -9.18 11.40 11.97
N GLU A 287 -9.70 12.48 12.56
CA GLU A 287 -10.54 12.44 13.79
C GLU A 287 -11.74 11.50 13.68
N LYS A 288 -12.30 11.33 12.47
CA LYS A 288 -13.36 10.34 12.18
C LYS A 288 -13.00 8.94 12.69
N PHE A 289 -11.72 8.55 12.67
CA PHE A 289 -11.26 7.19 13.01
C PHE A 289 -10.57 7.12 14.38
N VAL A 290 -9.85 8.19 14.78
CA VAL A 290 -9.05 8.17 16.00
C VAL A 290 -9.69 8.95 17.16
N GLY A 291 -10.73 9.74 16.88
CA GLY A 291 -11.45 10.58 17.84
C GLY A 291 -10.92 12.02 17.86
N GLU A 292 -11.76 12.92 18.41
CA GLU A 292 -11.50 14.36 18.49
C GLU A 292 -10.15 14.66 19.17
N GLY A 293 -9.37 15.56 18.56
CA GLY A 293 -8.06 15.99 19.05
C GLY A 293 -6.95 14.92 18.97
N LYS A 294 -7.18 13.76 18.38
CA LYS A 294 -6.19 12.66 18.26
C LYS A 294 -5.58 12.51 16.88
N ASP A 295 -6.00 13.29 15.88
CA ASP A 295 -5.34 13.29 14.57
C ASP A 295 -3.97 13.94 14.69
N ARG A 296 -2.92 13.13 14.59
CA ARG A 296 -1.53 13.61 14.65
C ARG A 296 -1.15 14.53 13.48
N PHE A 297 -1.94 14.54 12.40
CA PHE A 297 -1.76 15.39 11.23
C PHE A 297 -2.86 16.45 11.10
N ALA A 298 -3.57 16.78 12.18
CA ALA A 298 -4.64 17.79 12.17
C ALA A 298 -4.21 19.12 11.51
N TYR A 299 -2.91 19.49 11.63
CA TYR A 299 -2.37 20.72 11.03
C TYR A 299 -2.55 20.79 9.50
N GLY A 300 -2.34 19.69 8.78
CA GLY A 300 -2.37 19.65 7.31
C GLY A 300 -3.48 18.78 6.71
N ARG A 301 -4.30 18.15 7.55
CA ARG A 301 -5.26 17.12 7.11
C ARG A 301 -6.23 17.60 6.05
N GLU A 302 -6.89 18.73 6.29
CA GLU A 302 -7.88 19.30 5.37
C GLU A 302 -7.23 19.71 4.03
N GLU A 303 -6.10 20.41 4.11
CA GLU A 303 -5.36 20.83 2.93
C GLU A 303 -4.86 19.65 2.11
N PHE A 304 -4.38 18.58 2.76
CA PHE A 304 -3.98 17.33 2.10
C PHE A 304 -5.17 16.71 1.34
N TYR A 305 -6.32 16.56 1.97
CA TYR A 305 -7.50 15.99 1.33
C TYR A 305 -7.97 16.83 0.15
N ASN A 306 -8.01 18.14 0.30
CA ASN A 306 -8.42 19.08 -0.75
C ASN A 306 -7.45 19.05 -1.95
N SER A 307 -6.15 19.05 -1.69
CA SER A 307 -5.13 18.98 -2.73
C SER A 307 -5.17 17.66 -3.48
N LEU A 308 -5.29 16.53 -2.77
CA LEU A 308 -5.37 15.22 -3.38
C LEU A 308 -6.65 15.06 -4.21
N ALA A 309 -7.80 15.51 -3.70
CA ALA A 309 -9.07 15.46 -4.44
C ALA A 309 -9.02 16.30 -5.72
N ARG A 310 -8.45 17.52 -5.65
CA ARG A 310 -8.23 18.38 -6.83
C ARG A 310 -7.35 17.67 -7.85
N TRP A 311 -6.18 17.18 -7.44
CA TRP A 311 -5.22 16.53 -8.32
C TRP A 311 -5.84 15.30 -9.02
N LEU A 312 -6.53 14.43 -8.29
CA LEU A 312 -7.24 13.28 -8.85
C LEU A 312 -8.31 13.67 -9.87
N LYS A 313 -9.00 14.80 -9.65
CA LYS A 313 -10.00 15.32 -10.58
C LYS A 313 -9.35 15.84 -11.87
N GLU A 314 -8.19 16.46 -11.81
CA GLU A 314 -7.47 17.02 -12.96
C GLU A 314 -6.84 15.92 -13.85
N LEU A 315 -6.64 14.72 -13.34
CA LEU A 315 -6.15 13.56 -14.11
C LEU A 315 -7.21 12.91 -15.03
N ARG A 316 -8.48 13.28 -14.88
CA ARG A 316 -9.60 12.66 -15.60
C ARG A 316 -9.78 13.14 -17.03
#